data_2a07c03da5b23f32db0c82b62da1776b
#
_entry.id   2a07c03da5b23f32db0c82b62da1776b
#
_cell.length_a   1.000
_cell.length_b   1.000
_cell.length_c   1.000
_cell.angle_alpha   90.00
_cell.angle_beta   90.00
_cell.angle_gamma   90.00
#
_symmetry.space_group_name_H-M   'P 1'
#
loop_
_entity.id
_entity.type
_entity.pdbx_description
1 polymer ?
#
loop_
_entity_poly.entity_id
_entity_poly.type
_entity_poly.pdbx_seq_one_letter_code
_entity_poly.pdbx_strand_id
1 'polypeptide(L)'
;MPITADLLSLTGETALVTGASRGIGAGIADRLGRAGATVVGTATTELGAAAITERLRAQGIAGRGLVLDASSAESVAMVEKDIAAHEGQISILVNNAGITRDNLLLRMKDEEWDAVIATNLTSVFLTSKVFLRGMLKQRRGRIINISSVIGAMGNAGQANYAAAKAG
;
A
#
# COMPACT_ATOMS: atom_id res chain seq x y z
N MET A 1 31.92 -4.62 17.66
CA MET A 1 30.91 -3.63 17.27
C MET A 1 29.82 -4.35 16.48
N PRO A 2 28.55 -4.33 16.87
CA PRO A 2 27.49 -4.99 16.09
C PRO A 2 27.15 -4.09 14.89
N ILE A 3 27.64 -4.45 13.71
CA ILE A 3 27.42 -3.77 12.43
C ILE A 3 25.99 -3.95 11.89
N THR A 4 25.18 -4.79 12.55
CA THR A 4 23.89 -5.25 12.00
C THR A 4 22.68 -4.35 12.28
N ALA A 5 22.74 -3.45 13.25
CA ALA A 5 21.61 -2.59 13.59
C ALA A 5 21.47 -1.38 12.64
N ASP A 6 22.58 -0.85 12.14
CA ASP A 6 22.57 0.39 11.33
C ASP A 6 22.18 0.17 9.86
N LEU A 7 22.48 -1.01 9.30
CA LEU A 7 22.19 -1.34 7.90
C LEU A 7 20.69 -1.52 7.59
N LEU A 8 19.87 -1.75 8.63
CA LEU A 8 18.41 -1.94 8.50
C LEU A 8 17.61 -0.77 9.07
N SER A 9 18.27 0.31 9.49
CA SER A 9 17.59 1.49 10.00
C SER A 9 16.88 2.26 8.89
N LEU A 10 15.62 2.56 9.12
CA LEU A 10 14.79 3.42 8.28
C LEU A 10 14.51 4.78 8.95
N THR A 11 15.36 5.19 9.89
CA THR A 11 15.23 6.48 10.58
C THR A 11 15.30 7.62 9.56
N GLY A 12 14.31 8.51 9.60
CA GLY A 12 14.18 9.62 8.65
C GLY A 12 13.51 9.22 7.32
N GLU A 13 13.09 7.96 7.16
CA GLU A 13 12.25 7.54 6.03
C GLU A 13 10.77 7.72 6.37
N THR A 14 9.98 8.09 5.36
CA THR A 14 8.51 8.07 5.44
C THR A 14 7.97 7.01 4.51
N ALA A 15 7.17 6.09 5.04
CA ALA A 15 6.59 4.97 4.32
C ALA A 15 5.07 5.10 4.21
N LEU A 16 4.54 4.97 3.00
CA LEU A 16 3.12 4.79 2.74
C LEU A 16 2.84 3.31 2.47
N VAL A 17 1.92 2.71 3.23
CA VAL A 17 1.47 1.32 3.04
C VAL A 17 -0.02 1.31 2.75
N THR A 18 -0.40 0.92 1.52
CA THR A 18 -1.82 0.83 1.16
C THR A 18 -2.44 -0.45 1.71
N GLY A 19 -3.71 -0.35 2.22
CA GLY A 19 -4.39 -1.50 2.80
C GLY A 19 -3.75 -2.04 4.08
N ALA A 20 -3.35 -1.14 4.99
CA ALA A 20 -2.60 -1.45 6.21
C ALA A 20 -3.47 -1.77 7.44
N SER A 21 -4.80 -1.90 7.29
CA SER A 21 -5.70 -2.13 8.41
C SER A 21 -5.56 -3.54 9.04
N ARG A 22 -5.14 -4.53 8.25
CA ARG A 22 -5.02 -5.94 8.68
C ARG A 22 -4.04 -6.73 7.82
N GLY A 23 -3.80 -7.99 8.20
CA GLY A 23 -3.06 -8.97 7.40
C GLY A 23 -1.64 -8.52 7.03
N ILE A 24 -1.25 -8.75 5.77
CA ILE A 24 0.10 -8.48 5.25
C ILE A 24 0.44 -6.99 5.37
N GLY A 25 -0.47 -6.11 4.97
CA GLY A 25 -0.26 -4.66 5.02
C GLY A 25 0.00 -4.15 6.44
N ALA A 26 -0.74 -4.67 7.44
CA ALA A 26 -0.50 -4.34 8.84
C ALA A 26 0.89 -4.80 9.30
N GLY A 27 1.27 -6.04 8.97
CA GLY A 27 2.59 -6.58 9.32
C GLY A 27 3.74 -5.80 8.67
N ILE A 28 3.57 -5.37 7.41
CA ILE A 28 4.55 -4.52 6.71
C ILE A 28 4.67 -3.16 7.40
N ALA A 29 3.54 -2.49 7.68
CA ALA A 29 3.51 -1.20 8.36
C ALA A 29 4.22 -1.26 9.71
N ASP A 30 3.91 -2.27 10.53
CA ASP A 30 4.52 -2.47 11.84
C ASP A 30 6.04 -2.74 11.72
N ARG A 31 6.46 -3.52 10.72
CA ARG A 31 7.89 -3.84 10.51
C ARG A 31 8.70 -2.62 10.06
N LEU A 32 8.17 -1.82 9.13
CA LEU A 32 8.81 -0.58 8.69
C LEU A 32 8.93 0.42 9.84
N GLY A 33 7.86 0.56 10.64
CA GLY A 33 7.87 1.44 11.81
C GLY A 33 8.88 1.01 12.88
N ARG A 34 8.97 -0.29 13.19
CA ARG A 34 9.99 -0.82 14.12
C ARG A 34 11.42 -0.66 13.61
N ALA A 35 11.60 -0.51 12.31
CA ALA A 35 12.90 -0.18 11.71
C ALA A 35 13.20 1.33 11.75
N GLY A 36 12.29 2.16 12.29
CA GLY A 36 12.48 3.61 12.48
C GLY A 36 11.79 4.51 11.46
N ALA A 37 11.03 3.95 10.50
CA ALA A 37 10.28 4.77 9.54
C ALA A 37 9.06 5.42 10.21
N THR A 38 8.72 6.64 9.77
CA THR A 38 7.38 7.19 9.98
C THR A 38 6.42 6.50 9.01
N VAL A 39 5.32 5.95 9.52
CA VAL A 39 4.41 5.11 8.72
C VAL A 39 3.06 5.78 8.52
N VAL A 40 2.67 5.98 7.27
CA VAL A 40 1.30 6.28 6.90
C VAL A 40 0.66 5.00 6.36
N GLY A 41 -0.30 4.45 7.09
CA GLY A 41 -1.07 3.29 6.66
C GLY A 41 -2.43 3.70 6.13
N THR A 42 -2.99 3.01 5.12
CA THR A 42 -4.31 3.37 4.63
C THR A 42 -5.34 2.27 4.77
N ALA A 43 -6.58 2.69 4.89
CA ALA A 43 -7.78 1.86 4.87
C ALA A 43 -8.87 2.55 4.03
N THR A 44 -9.91 1.81 3.65
CA THR A 44 -11.04 2.36 2.87
C THR A 44 -12.09 3.06 3.73
N THR A 45 -11.96 3.01 5.06
CA THR A 45 -12.94 3.59 6.01
C THR A 45 -12.24 4.38 7.10
N GLU A 46 -12.91 5.38 7.66
CA GLU A 46 -12.45 6.14 8.83
C GLU A 46 -12.12 5.26 10.03
N LEU A 47 -13.00 4.28 10.32
CA LEU A 47 -12.76 3.32 11.40
C LEU A 47 -11.48 2.52 11.18
N GLY A 48 -11.21 2.10 9.95
CA GLY A 48 -9.98 1.40 9.59
C GLY A 48 -8.74 2.29 9.72
N ALA A 49 -8.83 3.55 9.32
CA ALA A 49 -7.75 4.53 9.47
C ALA A 49 -7.45 4.83 10.95
N ALA A 50 -8.50 5.03 11.76
CA ALA A 50 -8.35 5.23 13.20
C ALA A 50 -7.71 4.00 13.89
N ALA A 51 -8.11 2.79 13.51
CA ALA A 51 -7.52 1.55 14.03
C ALA A 51 -6.02 1.41 13.68
N ILE A 52 -5.60 1.85 12.49
CA ILE A 52 -4.18 1.89 12.12
C ILE A 52 -3.42 2.85 13.04
N THR A 53 -3.93 4.07 13.23
CA THR A 53 -3.31 5.08 14.09
C THR A 53 -3.12 4.55 15.51
N GLU A 54 -4.16 3.96 16.09
CA GLU A 54 -4.13 3.41 17.42
C GLU A 54 -3.14 2.25 17.56
N ARG A 55 -3.09 1.35 16.55
CA ARG A 55 -2.13 0.23 16.53
C ARG A 55 -0.67 0.71 16.47
N LEU A 56 -0.36 1.69 15.64
CA LEU A 56 0.98 2.26 15.53
C LEU A 56 1.37 2.94 16.85
N ARG A 57 0.48 3.74 17.42
CA ARG A 57 0.67 4.42 18.70
C ARG A 57 0.93 3.44 19.85
N ALA A 58 0.16 2.37 19.94
CA ALA A 58 0.32 1.33 20.96
C ALA A 58 1.67 0.60 20.88
N GLN A 59 2.31 0.61 19.71
CA GLN A 59 3.63 0.02 19.48
C GLN A 59 4.77 1.05 19.57
N GLY A 60 4.49 2.32 19.87
CA GLY A 60 5.48 3.41 19.89
C GLY A 60 6.03 3.76 18.49
N ILE A 61 5.28 3.42 17.43
CA ILE A 61 5.65 3.70 16.04
C ILE A 61 5.11 5.08 15.66
N ALA A 62 5.98 5.93 15.13
CA ALA A 62 5.59 7.21 14.56
C ALA A 62 4.75 7.00 13.29
N GLY A 63 3.58 7.64 13.23
CA GLY A 63 2.73 7.53 12.04
C GLY A 63 1.24 7.58 12.36
N ARG A 64 0.44 7.39 11.31
CA ARG A 64 -1.03 7.48 11.39
C ARG A 64 -1.70 6.69 10.27
N GLY A 65 -3.01 6.53 10.40
CA GLY A 65 -3.88 5.98 9.37
C GLY A 65 -4.59 7.08 8.58
N LEU A 66 -4.79 6.85 7.29
CA LEU A 66 -5.59 7.69 6.40
C LEU A 66 -6.63 6.87 5.65
N VAL A 67 -7.72 7.54 5.27
CA VAL A 67 -8.68 6.94 4.33
C VAL A 67 -8.16 7.08 2.90
N LEU A 68 -8.15 5.99 2.16
CA LEU A 68 -7.77 5.94 0.76
C LEU A 68 -8.64 4.95 0.00
N ASP A 69 -9.32 5.44 -1.03
CA ASP A 69 -9.73 4.62 -2.16
C ASP A 69 -8.60 4.65 -3.20
N ALA A 70 -7.78 3.61 -3.23
CA ALA A 70 -6.63 3.55 -4.13
C ALA A 70 -7.02 3.44 -5.61
N SER A 71 -8.27 3.08 -5.93
CA SER A 71 -8.80 3.05 -7.30
C SER A 71 -9.24 4.43 -7.81
N SER A 72 -9.35 5.42 -6.93
CA SER A 72 -9.73 6.80 -7.24
C SER A 72 -8.50 7.71 -7.35
N ALA A 73 -8.28 8.27 -8.53
CA ALA A 73 -7.19 9.23 -8.76
C ALA A 73 -7.32 10.48 -7.87
N GLU A 74 -8.55 10.93 -7.60
CA GLU A 74 -8.82 12.07 -6.72
C GLU A 74 -8.45 11.74 -5.27
N SER A 75 -8.86 10.57 -4.77
CA SER A 75 -8.52 10.12 -3.42
C SER A 75 -7.01 9.99 -3.24
N VAL A 76 -6.29 9.44 -4.23
CA VAL A 76 -4.83 9.32 -4.20
C VAL A 76 -4.17 10.71 -4.16
N ALA A 77 -4.66 11.68 -4.95
CA ALA A 77 -4.13 13.04 -4.96
C ALA A 77 -4.39 13.78 -3.64
N MET A 78 -5.55 13.56 -3.00
CA MET A 78 -5.84 14.14 -1.69
C MET A 78 -4.91 13.58 -0.60
N VAL A 79 -4.69 12.27 -0.60
CA VAL A 79 -3.77 11.62 0.36
C VAL A 79 -2.34 12.09 0.15
N GLU A 80 -1.87 12.25 -1.10
CA GLU A 80 -0.54 12.80 -1.37
C GLU A 80 -0.38 14.21 -0.79
N LYS A 81 -1.36 15.07 -1.02
CA LYS A 81 -1.40 16.44 -0.50
C LYS A 81 -1.34 16.47 1.04
N ASP A 82 -2.14 15.60 1.68
CA ASP A 82 -2.21 15.52 3.13
C ASP A 82 -0.89 15.01 3.73
N ILE A 83 -0.28 13.98 3.15
CA ILE A 83 1.03 13.47 3.55
C ILE A 83 2.11 14.55 3.36
N ALA A 84 2.10 15.25 2.23
CA ALA A 84 3.06 16.30 1.95
C ALA A 84 3.01 17.44 2.97
N ALA A 85 1.82 17.73 3.51
CA ALA A 85 1.63 18.77 4.53
C ALA A 85 2.09 18.36 5.94
N HIS A 86 2.03 17.07 6.30
CA HIS A 86 2.26 16.59 7.66
C HIS A 86 3.58 15.81 7.82
N GLU A 87 3.85 14.88 6.91
CA GLU A 87 5.04 14.02 6.93
C GLU A 87 6.12 14.42 5.91
N GLY A 88 5.78 15.32 5.00
CA GLY A 88 6.65 15.66 3.88
C GLY A 88 6.57 14.64 2.74
N GLN A 89 7.67 14.38 2.07
CA GLN A 89 7.69 13.45 0.93
C GLN A 89 7.93 12.02 1.38
N ILE A 90 7.15 11.08 0.86
CA ILE A 90 7.43 9.67 1.12
C ILE A 90 8.66 9.21 0.34
N SER A 91 9.42 8.31 0.94
CA SER A 91 10.55 7.62 0.31
C SER A 91 10.30 6.13 0.10
N ILE A 92 9.27 5.58 0.75
CA ILE A 92 8.86 4.17 0.60
C ILE A 92 7.37 4.12 0.30
N LEU A 93 7.00 3.54 -0.85
CA LEU A 93 5.62 3.23 -1.22
C LEU A 93 5.45 1.71 -1.25
N VAL A 94 4.51 1.19 -0.47
CA VAL A 94 4.12 -0.22 -0.52
C VAL A 94 2.70 -0.33 -1.05
N ASN A 95 2.56 -0.79 -2.28
CA ASN A 95 1.29 -1.12 -2.93
C ASN A 95 0.87 -2.53 -2.50
N ASN A 96 0.08 -2.58 -1.43
CA ASN A 96 -0.42 -3.83 -0.84
C ASN A 96 -1.94 -3.96 -0.93
N ALA A 97 -2.68 -2.85 -1.01
CA ALA A 97 -4.14 -2.91 -1.12
C ALA A 97 -4.59 -3.84 -2.26
N GLY A 98 -5.58 -4.66 -1.97
CA GLY A 98 -6.10 -5.59 -2.97
C GLY A 98 -7.34 -6.31 -2.46
N ILE A 99 -8.13 -6.80 -3.42
CA ILE A 99 -9.35 -7.58 -3.19
C ILE A 99 -9.34 -8.83 -4.08
N THR A 100 -10.17 -9.78 -3.73
CA THR A 100 -10.55 -10.90 -4.61
C THR A 100 -12.05 -10.83 -4.89
N ARG A 101 -12.44 -11.30 -6.07
CA ARG A 101 -13.82 -11.57 -6.48
C ARG A 101 -13.79 -12.87 -7.30
N ASP A 102 -13.77 -13.98 -6.57
CA ASP A 102 -13.52 -15.28 -7.15
C ASP A 102 -14.82 -15.81 -7.81
N ASN A 103 -14.72 -16.17 -9.07
CA ASN A 103 -15.79 -16.79 -9.84
C ASN A 103 -15.21 -17.55 -11.04
N LEU A 104 -15.88 -18.61 -11.50
CA LEU A 104 -15.49 -19.28 -12.74
C LEU A 104 -15.59 -18.30 -13.91
N LEU A 105 -14.62 -18.32 -14.83
CA LEU A 105 -14.55 -17.37 -15.94
C LEU A 105 -15.88 -17.28 -16.74
N LEU A 106 -16.55 -18.42 -16.99
CA LEU A 106 -17.83 -18.45 -17.69
C LEU A 106 -19.00 -17.80 -16.92
N ARG A 107 -18.83 -17.54 -15.63
CA ARG A 107 -19.83 -16.94 -14.74
C ARG A 107 -19.39 -15.62 -14.15
N MET A 108 -18.13 -15.25 -14.39
CA MET A 108 -17.56 -14.00 -13.89
C MET A 108 -18.29 -12.83 -14.52
N LYS A 109 -18.77 -11.92 -13.68
CA LYS A 109 -19.41 -10.68 -14.12
C LYS A 109 -18.37 -9.63 -14.43
N ASP A 110 -18.70 -8.72 -15.35
CA ASP A 110 -17.82 -7.62 -15.73
C ASP A 110 -17.46 -6.75 -14.50
N GLU A 111 -18.41 -6.53 -13.57
CA GLU A 111 -18.17 -5.78 -12.34
C GLU A 111 -17.19 -6.49 -11.39
N GLU A 112 -17.17 -7.83 -11.38
CA GLU A 112 -16.20 -8.61 -10.58
C GLU A 112 -14.78 -8.48 -11.16
N TRP A 113 -14.68 -8.50 -12.49
CA TRP A 113 -13.43 -8.25 -13.20
C TRP A 113 -12.94 -6.83 -12.98
N ASP A 114 -13.76 -5.83 -13.28
CA ASP A 114 -13.41 -4.42 -13.22
C ASP A 114 -13.01 -4.00 -11.80
N ALA A 115 -13.72 -4.45 -10.77
CA ALA A 115 -13.38 -4.13 -9.38
C ALA A 115 -12.00 -4.68 -8.99
N VAL A 116 -11.64 -5.89 -9.43
CA VAL A 116 -10.33 -6.49 -9.13
C VAL A 116 -9.22 -5.78 -9.91
N ILE A 117 -9.41 -5.49 -11.19
CA ILE A 117 -8.43 -4.75 -12.00
C ILE A 117 -8.23 -3.33 -11.45
N ALA A 118 -9.31 -2.62 -11.14
CA ALA A 118 -9.23 -1.28 -10.58
C ALA A 118 -8.46 -1.24 -9.26
N THR A 119 -8.78 -2.16 -8.34
CA THR A 119 -8.19 -2.16 -6.99
C THR A 119 -6.79 -2.75 -6.95
N ASN A 120 -6.48 -3.80 -7.73
CA ASN A 120 -5.22 -4.54 -7.60
C ASN A 120 -4.15 -4.12 -8.61
N LEU A 121 -4.54 -3.49 -9.74
CA LEU A 121 -3.61 -3.11 -10.80
C LEU A 121 -3.64 -1.61 -11.10
N THR A 122 -4.82 -1.05 -11.44
CA THR A 122 -4.93 0.39 -11.73
C THR A 122 -4.50 1.24 -10.54
N SER A 123 -4.83 0.84 -9.32
CA SER A 123 -4.40 1.52 -8.10
C SER A 123 -2.88 1.62 -7.97
N VAL A 124 -2.15 0.56 -8.35
CA VAL A 124 -0.68 0.53 -8.33
C VAL A 124 -0.11 1.57 -9.28
N PHE A 125 -0.70 1.69 -10.47
CA PHE A 125 -0.33 2.74 -11.43
C PHE A 125 -0.62 4.14 -10.86
N LEU A 126 -1.81 4.38 -10.31
CA LEU A 126 -2.22 5.69 -9.79
C LEU A 126 -1.32 6.15 -8.64
N THR A 127 -1.12 5.31 -7.63
CA THR A 127 -0.28 5.61 -6.48
C THR A 127 1.17 5.80 -6.89
N SER A 128 1.72 4.88 -7.71
CA SER A 128 3.09 5.00 -8.20
C SER A 128 3.31 6.30 -8.98
N LYS A 129 2.41 6.65 -9.89
CA LYS A 129 2.48 7.87 -10.70
C LYS A 129 2.51 9.14 -9.84
N VAL A 130 1.67 9.21 -8.82
CA VAL A 130 1.54 10.39 -7.96
C VAL A 130 2.79 10.54 -7.06
N PHE A 131 3.20 9.49 -6.37
CA PHE A 131 4.30 9.56 -5.42
C PHE A 131 5.70 9.52 -6.06
N LEU A 132 5.83 8.97 -7.27
CA LEU A 132 7.09 8.92 -8.01
C LEU A 132 7.67 10.33 -8.25
N ARG A 133 6.83 11.34 -8.46
CA ARG A 133 7.29 12.73 -8.68
C ARG A 133 8.11 13.26 -7.51
N GLY A 134 7.66 13.02 -6.28
CA GLY A 134 8.39 13.40 -5.07
C GLY A 134 9.71 12.62 -4.92
N MET A 135 9.69 11.32 -5.18
CA MET A 135 10.87 10.46 -5.12
C MET A 135 11.93 10.88 -6.15
N LEU A 136 11.53 11.22 -7.39
CA LEU A 136 12.45 11.72 -8.41
C LEU A 136 13.09 13.06 -8.01
N LYS A 137 12.31 13.98 -7.43
CA LYS A 137 12.83 15.26 -6.93
C LYS A 137 13.86 15.08 -5.83
N GLN A 138 13.65 14.12 -4.94
CA GLN A 138 14.60 13.77 -3.88
C GLN A 138 15.76 12.90 -4.36
N ARG A 139 15.72 12.37 -5.59
CA ARG A 139 16.62 11.34 -6.12
C ARG A 139 16.71 10.11 -5.21
N ARG A 140 15.61 9.81 -4.51
CA ARG A 140 15.53 8.75 -3.50
C ARG A 140 14.10 8.22 -3.46
N GLY A 141 13.96 6.89 -3.42
CA GLY A 141 12.67 6.24 -3.27
C GLY A 141 12.71 4.75 -3.53
N ARG A 142 11.72 4.06 -3.00
CA ARG A 142 11.47 2.62 -3.25
C ARG A 142 9.97 2.42 -3.42
N ILE A 143 9.59 1.78 -4.50
CA ILE A 143 8.23 1.33 -4.75
C ILE A 143 8.23 -0.19 -4.67
N ILE A 144 7.39 -0.73 -3.79
CA ILE A 144 7.27 -2.16 -3.51
C ILE A 144 5.85 -2.57 -3.84
N ASN A 145 5.68 -3.44 -4.83
CA ASN A 145 4.38 -3.98 -5.23
C ASN A 145 4.21 -5.40 -4.66
N ILE A 146 3.15 -5.61 -3.90
CA ILE A 146 2.84 -6.94 -3.35
C ILE A 146 2.11 -7.75 -4.41
N SER A 147 2.84 -8.65 -5.06
CA SER A 147 2.33 -9.58 -6.04
C SER A 147 1.76 -10.85 -5.37
N SER A 148 1.54 -11.90 -6.13
CA SER A 148 1.04 -13.19 -5.67
C SER A 148 1.59 -14.31 -6.55
N VAL A 149 1.76 -15.49 -5.99
CA VAL A 149 2.05 -16.72 -6.75
C VAL A 149 0.96 -17.01 -7.78
N ILE A 150 -0.28 -16.58 -7.51
CA ILE A 150 -1.41 -16.70 -8.43
C ILE A 150 -1.19 -15.92 -9.73
N GLY A 151 -0.47 -14.80 -9.69
CA GLY A 151 -0.08 -14.06 -10.89
C GLY A 151 0.87 -14.84 -11.81
N ALA A 152 1.68 -15.73 -11.24
CA ALA A 152 2.61 -16.58 -12.02
C ALA A 152 2.00 -17.91 -12.46
N MET A 153 1.17 -18.54 -11.61
CA MET A 153 0.67 -19.90 -11.82
C MET A 153 -0.78 -19.96 -12.31
N GLY A 154 -1.55 -18.89 -12.07
CA GLY A 154 -2.99 -18.92 -12.21
C GLY A 154 -3.67 -19.71 -11.08
N ASN A 155 -5.00 -19.61 -11.01
CA ASN A 155 -5.84 -20.44 -10.17
C ASN A 155 -7.27 -20.48 -10.73
N ALA A 156 -7.92 -21.63 -10.65
CA ALA A 156 -9.31 -21.76 -11.06
C ALA A 156 -10.20 -20.80 -10.27
N GLY A 157 -11.08 -20.08 -10.95
CA GLY A 157 -11.96 -19.07 -10.35
C GLY A 157 -11.29 -17.72 -10.06
N GLN A 158 -10.02 -17.51 -10.39
CA GLN A 158 -9.27 -16.27 -10.09
C GLN A 158 -8.66 -15.63 -11.34
N ALA A 159 -9.34 -15.72 -12.49
CA ALA A 159 -8.82 -15.14 -13.74
C ALA A 159 -8.54 -13.64 -13.63
N ASN A 160 -9.45 -12.87 -13.01
CA ASN A 160 -9.30 -11.44 -12.74
C ASN A 160 -8.13 -11.15 -11.78
N TYR A 161 -8.03 -11.91 -10.69
CA TYR A 161 -6.97 -11.73 -9.70
C TYR A 161 -5.60 -12.12 -10.26
N ALA A 162 -5.52 -13.24 -11.00
CA ALA A 162 -4.30 -13.67 -11.68
C ALA A 162 -3.81 -12.61 -12.69
N ALA A 163 -4.72 -12.10 -13.53
CA ALA A 163 -4.41 -11.03 -14.48
C ALA A 163 -3.87 -9.77 -13.77
N ALA A 164 -4.55 -9.31 -12.71
CA ALA A 164 -4.14 -8.12 -11.96
C ALA A 164 -2.78 -8.29 -11.24
N LYS A 165 -2.48 -9.50 -10.73
CA LYS A 165 -1.24 -9.77 -10.00
C LYS A 165 -0.06 -10.14 -10.92
N ALA A 166 -0.33 -10.49 -12.18
CA ALA A 166 0.68 -10.66 -13.22
C ALA A 166 1.09 -9.32 -13.89
N GLY A 167 0.14 -8.37 -13.98
CA GLY A 167 0.38 -7.03 -14.52
C GLY A 167 1.18 -6.14 -13.60
#